data_8ec0d595a01d60f05f57f3b1e90db2dd
#
_entry.id   8ec0d595a01d60f05f57f3b1e90db2dd
#
_cell.length_a   1.000
_cell.length_b   1.000
_cell.length_c   1.000
_cell.angle_alpha   90.00
_cell.angle_beta   90.00
_cell.angle_gamma   90.00
#
_symmetry.space_group_name_H-M   'P 1'
#
loop_
_entity.id
_entity.type
_entity.pdbx_description
1 polymer ?
#
loop_
_entity_poly.entity_id
_entity_poly.type
_entity_poly.pdbx_seq_one_letter_code
_entity_poly.pdbx_strand_id
1 'polypeptide(L)'
;MENEMKFCQSCGMPLTDQVLGTNADGSKNEDYCIYCYKDGAFTKDCTMDEMIEFCSQFVDEVNKNMPKPMTKEEYKGMMRQYLPMLKRWKK
;
A
#
# COMPACT_ATOMS: atom_id res chain seq x y z
N MET A 1 18.83 -2.33 -16.77
CA MET A 1 18.33 -2.08 -15.64
C MET A 1 16.96 -2.43 -15.51
N GLU A 2 16.57 -2.81 -14.47
CA GLU A 2 15.35 -3.17 -14.32
C GLU A 2 14.58 -2.23 -13.63
N ASN A 3 13.45 -1.93 -14.06
CA ASN A 3 12.56 -1.04 -13.38
C ASN A 3 11.45 -1.86 -12.80
N GLU A 4 11.82 -2.80 -11.99
CA GLU A 4 10.81 -3.58 -11.32
C GLU A 4 10.07 -2.69 -10.40
N MET A 5 8.77 -2.55 -10.63
CA MET A 5 7.95 -1.76 -9.73
C MET A 5 7.64 -2.57 -8.50
N LYS A 6 7.91 -2.01 -7.34
CA LYS A 6 7.58 -2.64 -6.07
C LYS A 6 6.32 -2.04 -5.51
N PHE A 7 5.58 -2.83 -4.76
CA PHE A 7 4.33 -2.38 -4.17
C PHE A 7 4.38 -2.56 -2.67
N CYS A 8 3.73 -1.66 -1.95
CA CYS A 8 3.67 -1.75 -0.49
C CYS A 8 2.98 -3.05 -0.09
N GLN A 9 3.61 -3.81 0.77
CA GLN A 9 3.10 -5.11 1.19
C GLN A 9 2.03 -4.98 2.28
N SER A 10 1.54 -3.78 2.52
CA SER A 10 0.45 -3.53 3.45
C SER A 10 -0.75 -2.92 2.74
N CYS A 11 -0.56 -1.87 1.95
CA CYS A 11 -1.68 -1.19 1.29
C CYS A 11 -1.68 -1.36 -0.23
N GLY A 12 -0.60 -1.89 -0.79
CA GLY A 12 -0.57 -2.17 -2.23
C GLY A 12 -0.27 -0.99 -3.12
N MET A 13 0.11 0.16 -2.57
CA MET A 13 0.41 1.30 -3.41
C MET A 13 1.79 1.12 -4.06
N PRO A 14 2.00 1.67 -5.26
CA PRO A 14 3.32 1.59 -5.88
C PRO A 14 4.37 2.31 -5.05
N LEU A 15 5.53 1.69 -4.89
CA LEU A 15 6.61 2.25 -4.10
C LEU A 15 7.59 2.99 -5.00
N THR A 16 7.93 4.22 -4.59
CA THR A 16 8.99 4.97 -5.22
C THR A 16 9.96 5.37 -4.11
N ASP A 17 11.14 5.86 -4.48
CA ASP A 17 12.13 6.27 -3.49
C ASP A 17 11.59 7.30 -2.52
N GLN A 18 10.59 8.07 -2.93
CA GLN A 18 10.06 9.14 -2.10
C GLN A 18 9.03 8.66 -1.09
N VAL A 19 8.49 7.46 -1.29
CA VAL A 19 7.44 6.96 -0.39
C VAL A 19 7.80 5.65 0.29
N LEU A 20 9.07 5.28 0.28
CA LEU A 20 9.50 4.09 0.99
C LEU A 20 9.41 4.30 2.49
N GLY A 21 8.98 3.27 3.21
CA GLY A 21 8.96 3.32 4.67
C GLY A 21 10.38 3.34 5.21
N THR A 22 10.52 3.42 6.53
CA THR A 22 11.83 3.45 7.15
C THR A 22 11.95 2.39 8.23
N ASN A 23 13.14 1.84 8.33
CA ASN A 23 13.46 0.88 9.38
C ASN A 23 13.89 1.64 10.64
N ALA A 24 14.07 0.91 11.73
CA ALA A 24 14.43 1.52 13.00
C ALA A 24 15.76 2.28 12.94
N ASP A 25 16.66 1.87 12.05
CA ASP A 25 17.95 2.52 11.91
C ASP A 25 17.93 3.67 10.91
N GLY A 26 16.77 4.01 10.38
CA GLY A 26 16.65 5.11 9.43
C GLY A 26 16.83 4.72 7.98
N SER A 27 17.20 3.47 7.69
CA SER A 27 17.34 3.04 6.31
C SER A 27 15.95 2.84 5.70
N LYS A 28 15.90 2.83 4.37
CA LYS A 28 14.61 2.71 3.68
C LYS A 28 14.14 1.27 3.63
N ASN A 29 12.85 1.08 3.83
CA ASN A 29 12.24 -0.22 3.72
C ASN A 29 11.59 -0.34 2.35
N GLU A 30 11.95 -1.36 1.59
CA GLU A 30 11.43 -1.53 0.24
C GLU A 30 10.18 -2.38 0.16
N ASP A 31 9.69 -2.86 1.29
CA ASP A 31 8.47 -3.67 1.32
C ASP A 31 7.23 -2.87 1.65
N TYR A 32 7.37 -1.73 2.32
CA TYR A 32 6.24 -0.95 2.80
C TYR A 32 6.43 0.53 2.50
N CYS A 33 5.32 1.24 2.37
CA CYS A 33 5.38 2.67 2.12
C CYS A 33 5.48 3.44 3.43
N ILE A 34 5.85 4.71 3.33
CA ILE A 34 6.04 5.55 4.51
C ILE A 34 4.75 5.76 5.28
N TYR A 35 3.60 5.58 4.65
CA TYR A 35 2.32 5.73 5.33
C TYR A 35 1.95 4.49 6.12
N CYS A 36 2.56 3.36 5.83
CA CYS A 36 2.27 2.10 6.51
C CYS A 36 3.35 1.68 7.48
N TYR A 37 4.60 2.05 7.22
CA TYR A 37 5.73 1.56 8.02
C TYR A 37 6.75 2.67 8.20
N LYS A 38 7.03 3.01 9.44
CA LYS A 38 7.96 4.09 9.73
C LYS A 38 8.72 3.77 11.02
N ASP A 39 10.01 4.07 10.99
CA ASP A 39 10.89 3.88 12.17
C ASP A 39 10.85 2.45 12.72
N GLY A 40 10.72 1.49 11.82
CA GLY A 40 10.79 0.09 12.19
C GLY A 40 9.49 -0.50 12.69
N ALA A 41 8.38 0.21 12.54
CA ALA A 41 7.09 -0.27 13.01
C ALA A 41 5.98 0.18 12.09
N PHE A 42 4.89 -0.58 12.06
CA PHE A 42 3.73 -0.17 11.30
C PHE A 42 3.11 1.05 11.96
N THR A 43 2.70 2.00 11.14
CA THR A 43 2.10 3.24 11.64
C THR A 43 0.69 3.02 12.14
N LYS A 44 0.03 1.94 11.69
CA LYS A 44 -1.33 1.63 12.08
C LYS A 44 -1.46 0.17 12.45
N ASP A 45 -2.15 -0.08 13.55
CA ASP A 45 -2.48 -1.43 13.96
C ASP A 45 -3.95 -1.63 13.61
N CYS A 46 -4.22 -2.14 12.43
CA CYS A 46 -5.58 -2.24 11.92
C CYS A 46 -5.79 -3.58 11.25
N THR A 47 -7.07 -3.93 11.04
CA THR A 47 -7.42 -5.13 10.30
C THR A 47 -7.31 -4.85 8.80
N MET A 48 -7.37 -5.92 8.00
CA MET A 48 -7.34 -5.78 6.56
C MET A 48 -8.54 -4.95 6.08
N ASP A 49 -9.72 -5.17 6.65
CA ASP A 49 -10.90 -4.39 6.28
C ASP A 49 -10.72 -2.92 6.58
N GLU A 50 -10.12 -2.60 7.72
CA GLU A 50 -9.83 -1.21 8.06
C GLU A 50 -8.83 -0.60 7.10
N MET A 51 -7.85 -1.37 6.69
CA MET A 51 -6.88 -0.91 5.72
C MET A 51 -7.54 -0.62 4.37
N ILE A 52 -8.46 -1.49 3.95
CA ILE A 52 -9.19 -1.30 2.70
C ILE A 52 -10.02 -0.02 2.75
N GLU A 53 -10.71 0.22 3.88
CA GLU A 53 -11.49 1.45 4.04
C GLU A 53 -10.58 2.68 3.97
N PHE A 54 -9.45 2.61 4.63
CA PHE A 54 -8.52 3.73 4.61
C PHE A 54 -8.02 3.99 3.19
N CYS A 55 -7.62 2.93 2.48
CA CYS A 55 -7.09 3.08 1.14
C CYS A 55 -8.15 3.57 0.15
N SER A 56 -9.40 3.19 0.36
CA SER A 56 -10.48 3.59 -0.55
C SER A 56 -10.71 5.09 -0.54
N GLN A 57 -10.28 5.79 0.51
CA GLN A 57 -10.39 7.23 0.56
C GLN A 57 -9.45 7.90 -0.44
N PHE A 58 -8.46 7.18 -0.92
CA PHE A 58 -7.50 7.70 -1.87
C PHE A 58 -7.75 7.23 -3.30
N VAL A 59 -8.93 6.68 -3.56
CA VAL A 59 -9.24 6.15 -4.88
C VAL A 59 -9.16 7.24 -5.94
N ASP A 60 -9.51 8.47 -5.60
CA ASP A 60 -9.44 9.57 -6.55
C ASP A 60 -7.99 9.84 -6.97
N GLU A 61 -7.07 9.71 -6.04
CA GLU A 61 -5.65 9.88 -6.36
C GLU A 61 -5.17 8.75 -7.26
N VAL A 62 -5.62 7.54 -6.99
CA VAL A 62 -5.27 6.39 -7.83
C VAL A 62 -5.83 6.59 -9.23
N ASN A 63 -7.07 7.09 -9.33
CA ASN A 63 -7.73 7.28 -10.61
C ASN A 63 -7.03 8.30 -11.49
N LYS A 64 -6.32 9.24 -10.91
CA LYS A 64 -5.60 10.23 -11.70
C LYS A 64 -4.55 9.60 -12.60
N ASN A 65 -4.05 8.44 -12.23
CA ASN A 65 -3.01 7.77 -12.99
C ASN A 65 -3.54 6.55 -13.73
N MET A 66 -4.85 6.36 -13.78
CA MET A 66 -5.43 5.19 -14.42
C MET A 66 -6.22 5.57 -15.66
N PRO A 67 -6.10 4.77 -16.72
CA PRO A 67 -6.87 5.04 -17.93
C PRO A 67 -8.37 4.85 -17.72
N LYS A 68 -8.75 3.99 -16.76
CA LYS A 68 -10.15 3.79 -16.44
C LYS A 68 -10.34 4.04 -14.97
N PRO A 69 -11.06 5.10 -14.60
CA PRO A 69 -11.31 5.37 -13.19
C PRO A 69 -12.17 4.27 -12.57
N MET A 70 -11.87 3.94 -11.33
CA MET A 70 -12.63 2.95 -10.58
C MET A 70 -13.53 3.63 -9.58
N THR A 71 -14.69 3.05 -9.33
CA THR A 71 -15.51 3.52 -8.23
C THR A 71 -14.86 3.03 -6.92
N LYS A 72 -15.30 3.64 -5.81
CA LYS A 72 -14.82 3.24 -4.51
C LYS A 72 -15.11 1.77 -4.24
N GLU A 73 -16.30 1.31 -4.65
CA GLU A 73 -16.68 -0.08 -4.44
C GLU A 73 -15.85 -1.05 -5.25
N GLU A 74 -15.54 -0.67 -6.49
CA GLU A 74 -14.68 -1.50 -7.34
C GLU A 74 -13.29 -1.60 -6.72
N TYR A 75 -12.78 -0.49 -6.21
CA TYR A 75 -11.47 -0.46 -5.60
C TYR A 75 -11.43 -1.35 -4.35
N LYS A 76 -12.46 -1.26 -3.52
CA LYS A 76 -12.53 -2.10 -2.32
C LYS A 76 -12.58 -3.58 -2.68
N GLY A 77 -13.34 -3.95 -3.71
CA GLY A 77 -13.41 -5.33 -4.15
C GLY A 77 -12.08 -5.85 -4.63
N MET A 78 -11.36 -5.02 -5.40
CA MET A 78 -10.04 -5.38 -5.86
C MET A 78 -9.08 -5.59 -4.68
N MET A 79 -9.15 -4.68 -3.70
CA MET A 79 -8.25 -4.75 -2.56
C MET A 79 -8.51 -5.99 -1.71
N ARG A 80 -9.77 -6.41 -1.60
CA ARG A 80 -10.08 -7.62 -0.82
C ARG A 80 -9.48 -8.87 -1.44
N GLN A 81 -9.26 -8.86 -2.74
CA GLN A 81 -8.64 -9.98 -3.43
C GLN A 81 -7.12 -9.84 -3.45
N TYR A 82 -6.64 -8.60 -3.42
CA TYR A 82 -5.23 -8.31 -3.58
C TYR A 82 -4.46 -8.36 -2.26
N LEU A 83 -4.99 -7.73 -1.21
CA LEU A 83 -4.27 -7.63 0.06
C LEU A 83 -3.89 -8.98 0.67
N PRO A 84 -4.72 -10.02 0.59
CA PRO A 84 -4.32 -11.30 1.19
C PRO A 84 -3.07 -11.90 0.58
N MET A 85 -2.63 -11.41 -0.59
CA MET A 85 -1.41 -11.87 -1.22
C MET A 85 -0.19 -11.10 -0.75
N LEU A 86 -0.38 -10.01 -0.02
CA LEU A 86 0.73 -9.18 0.44
C LEU A 86 1.29 -9.73 1.76
N LYS A 87 2.55 -9.43 2.01
CA LYS A 87 3.26 -10.00 3.16
C LYS A 87 2.56 -9.76 4.50
N ARG A 88 2.04 -8.55 4.70
CA ARG A 88 1.43 -8.22 5.99
C ARG A 88 0.18 -9.04 6.26
N TRP A 89 -0.59 -9.35 5.21
CA TRP A 89 -1.89 -10.00 5.36
C TRP A 89 -1.86 -11.48 5.04
N LYS A 90 -0.74 -11.95 4.49
CA LYS A 90 -0.62 -13.34 4.13
C LYS A 90 -0.45 -14.19 5.38
N LYS A 91 -1.17 -15.26 5.46
CA LYS A 91 -1.07 -16.17 6.61
C LYS A 91 -0.17 -17.32 6.33
#